data_42256918cd4a476b1a402ec001c2913c
#
_entry.id   42256918cd4a476b1a402ec001c2913c
#
_cell.length_a   1.000
_cell.length_b   1.000
_cell.length_c   1.000
_cell.angle_alpha   90.00
_cell.angle_beta   90.00
_cell.angle_gamma   90.00
#
_symmetry.space_group_name_H-M   'P 1'
#
loop_
_entity.id
_entity.type
_entity.pdbx_description
1 polymer ?
#
loop_
_entity_poly.entity_id
_entity_poly.type
_entity_poly.pdbx_seq_one_letter_code
_entity_poly.pdbx_strand_id
1 'polypeptide(L)'
;MATKGIVNGIVSNLVTVEVDGPVSQNEICYISVGGVKLMSEVIKVIGKNAFVQVFESTRGMRVGDEAEFQGHMLEVTLGPGMLSRNYDGLQNDLDKMEGVFLKRGDYTFALDNDKKWDFKPLAKAGDTVSAGDWLGEVDENFQPHKIMVPFKFEGSYTVKSVVPAGQYTINDTMAVLTDENGTDVNVTMIQKWPVKKAITCYKEKPRPFKLLETGVRTIDTVNPIVEGGTGFIPGPFGTGKTVLQHAISKQAEADIVIIAACGERANEVVEVFTEFPELVDPHTGRKLMERTIIIANTSNMPVAAREASVYTAMTIAEYYRSMGLKVLLMADSTSRWAQALREMSNRLEELPGPDAFPMDLSLIHI
;
A
#
# COMPACT_ATOMS: atom_id res chain seq x y z
N MET A 1 -3.13 26.67 4.20
CA MET A 1 -4.19 26.42 5.21
C MET A 1 -4.98 25.23 4.71
N ALA A 2 -5.35 24.31 5.58
CA ALA A 2 -6.21 23.19 5.18
C ALA A 2 -7.58 23.71 4.77
N THR A 3 -8.11 23.27 3.60
CA THR A 3 -9.45 23.59 3.16
C THR A 3 -10.45 22.94 4.10
N LYS A 4 -11.51 23.65 4.47
CA LYS A 4 -12.59 23.15 5.30
C LYS A 4 -13.88 23.03 4.49
N GLY A 5 -14.80 22.25 4.99
CA GLY A 5 -16.11 22.10 4.37
C GLY A 5 -17.15 21.61 5.37
N ILE A 6 -18.39 21.60 4.93
CA ILE A 6 -19.54 21.17 5.72
C ILE A 6 -20.30 20.11 4.93
N VAL A 7 -20.66 19.03 5.61
CA VAL A 7 -21.49 17.97 5.05
C VAL A 7 -22.86 18.53 4.65
N ASN A 8 -23.22 18.38 3.39
CA ASN A 8 -24.45 18.89 2.79
C ASN A 8 -25.41 17.74 2.39
N GLY A 9 -24.87 16.54 2.09
CA GLY A 9 -25.68 15.39 1.73
C GLY A 9 -24.99 14.08 2.05
N ILE A 10 -25.76 13.02 2.31
CA ILE A 10 -25.27 11.70 2.69
C ILE A 10 -26.05 10.64 1.94
N VAL A 11 -25.36 9.81 1.16
CA VAL A 11 -25.94 8.66 0.47
C VAL A 11 -25.08 7.42 0.76
N SER A 12 -25.45 6.66 1.79
CA SER A 12 -24.63 5.55 2.28
C SER A 12 -23.23 6.04 2.70
N ASN A 13 -22.16 5.54 2.08
CA ASN A 13 -20.78 5.98 2.35
C ASN A 13 -20.30 7.10 1.40
N LEU A 14 -21.14 7.55 0.49
CA LEU A 14 -20.87 8.72 -0.35
C LEU A 14 -21.47 9.96 0.30
N VAL A 15 -20.62 10.94 0.58
CA VAL A 15 -20.98 12.17 1.29
C VAL A 15 -20.68 13.37 0.39
N THR A 16 -21.61 14.31 0.32
CA THR A 16 -21.42 15.58 -0.36
C THR A 16 -20.99 16.62 0.67
N VAL A 17 -19.87 17.27 0.42
CA VAL A 17 -19.31 18.32 1.28
C VAL A 17 -19.23 19.61 0.50
N GLU A 18 -19.82 20.67 1.02
CA GLU A 18 -19.65 22.03 0.50
C GLU A 18 -18.32 22.59 1.02
N VAL A 19 -17.41 22.98 0.11
CA VAL A 19 -16.03 23.37 0.45
C VAL A 19 -15.86 24.90 0.37
N ASP A 20 -15.00 25.42 1.25
CA ASP A 20 -14.66 26.84 1.35
C ASP A 20 -13.40 27.25 0.57
N GLY A 21 -12.70 26.27 -0.02
CA GLY A 21 -11.44 26.47 -0.74
C GLY A 21 -11.19 25.43 -1.83
N PRO A 22 -10.01 25.45 -2.44
CA PRO A 22 -9.65 24.48 -3.47
C PRO A 22 -9.48 23.07 -2.87
N VAL A 23 -10.01 22.07 -3.58
CA VAL A 23 -9.91 20.65 -3.24
C VAL A 23 -9.59 19.87 -4.51
N SER A 24 -8.71 18.88 -4.40
CA SER A 24 -8.29 18.03 -5.51
C SER A 24 -8.98 16.67 -5.47
N GLN A 25 -9.11 16.04 -6.64
CA GLN A 25 -9.55 14.65 -6.72
C GLN A 25 -8.52 13.71 -6.06
N ASN A 26 -9.00 12.65 -5.42
CA ASN A 26 -8.24 11.70 -4.60
C ASN A 26 -7.60 12.29 -3.34
N GLU A 27 -7.93 13.52 -2.96
CA GLU A 27 -7.47 14.13 -1.71
C GLU A 27 -8.13 13.48 -0.50
N ILE A 28 -7.37 13.28 0.56
CA ILE A 28 -7.89 12.77 1.84
C ILE A 28 -8.57 13.89 2.62
N CYS A 29 -9.72 13.55 3.19
CA CYS A 29 -10.47 14.43 4.06
C CYS A 29 -10.91 13.66 5.31
N TYR A 30 -10.94 14.33 6.46
CA TYR A 30 -11.47 13.80 7.70
C TYR A 30 -12.80 14.47 8.02
N ILE A 31 -13.85 13.66 8.23
CA ILE A 31 -15.16 14.14 8.64
C ILE A 31 -15.34 13.87 10.14
N SER A 32 -15.68 14.90 10.90
CA SER A 32 -15.86 14.83 12.36
C SER A 32 -17.29 14.41 12.70
N VAL A 33 -17.44 13.21 13.29
CA VAL A 33 -18.75 12.63 13.63
C VAL A 33 -18.76 12.25 15.11
N GLY A 34 -19.46 13.00 15.95
CA GLY A 34 -19.57 12.67 17.38
C GLY A 34 -18.25 12.59 18.12
N GLY A 35 -17.25 13.39 17.75
CA GLY A 35 -15.90 13.39 18.35
C GLY A 35 -14.92 12.40 17.72
N VAL A 36 -15.34 11.63 16.73
CA VAL A 36 -14.50 10.69 15.96
C VAL A 36 -14.20 11.29 14.58
N LYS A 37 -12.97 11.23 14.13
CA LYS A 37 -12.57 11.63 12.77
C LYS A 37 -12.61 10.42 11.84
N LEU A 38 -13.42 10.49 10.79
CA LEU A 38 -13.54 9.44 9.78
C LEU A 38 -12.76 9.81 8.54
N MET A 39 -11.82 8.95 8.16
CA MET A 39 -11.04 9.13 6.93
C MET A 39 -11.92 8.91 5.71
N SER A 40 -11.72 9.75 4.70
CA SER A 40 -12.50 9.77 3.48
C SER A 40 -11.63 10.23 2.32
N GLU A 41 -12.01 9.89 1.11
CA GLU A 41 -11.31 10.29 -0.13
C GLU A 41 -12.25 11.05 -1.07
N VAL A 42 -11.77 12.13 -1.66
CA VAL A 42 -12.49 12.90 -2.67
C VAL A 42 -12.53 12.12 -3.99
N ILE A 43 -13.72 11.72 -4.42
CA ILE A 43 -13.89 10.99 -5.68
C ILE A 43 -14.14 11.96 -6.84
N LYS A 44 -14.93 13.02 -6.59
CA LYS A 44 -15.34 13.97 -7.63
C LYS A 44 -15.55 15.35 -7.04
N VAL A 45 -15.26 16.38 -7.82
CA VAL A 45 -15.54 17.77 -7.42
C VAL A 45 -16.37 18.43 -8.51
N ILE A 46 -17.49 19.08 -8.12
CA ILE A 46 -18.36 19.82 -9.01
C ILE A 46 -18.69 21.18 -8.38
N GLY A 47 -18.13 22.26 -8.92
CA GLY A 47 -18.28 23.58 -8.36
C GLY A 47 -17.72 23.67 -6.95
N LYS A 48 -18.58 23.98 -5.96
CA LYS A 48 -18.24 24.04 -4.55
C LYS A 48 -18.52 22.72 -3.80
N ASN A 49 -18.99 21.68 -4.49
CA ASN A 49 -19.32 20.42 -3.86
C ASN A 49 -18.23 19.37 -4.14
N ALA A 50 -17.65 18.83 -3.09
CA ALA A 50 -16.79 17.65 -3.12
C ALA A 50 -17.63 16.42 -2.77
N PHE A 51 -17.59 15.40 -3.63
CA PHE A 51 -18.18 14.09 -3.37
C PHE A 51 -17.09 13.20 -2.76
N VAL A 52 -17.32 12.79 -1.54
CA VAL A 52 -16.31 12.15 -0.69
C VAL A 52 -16.78 10.75 -0.32
N GLN A 53 -15.94 9.76 -0.58
CA GLN A 53 -16.20 8.37 -0.18
C GLN A 53 -15.57 8.11 1.18
N VAL A 54 -16.41 7.80 2.17
CA VAL A 54 -15.95 7.47 3.53
C VAL A 54 -15.45 6.04 3.58
N PHE A 55 -14.27 5.82 4.15
CA PHE A 55 -13.66 4.48 4.28
C PHE A 55 -14.31 3.61 5.35
N GLU A 56 -15.15 4.18 6.19
CA GLU A 56 -15.83 3.50 7.29
C GLU A 56 -17.34 3.72 7.26
N SER A 57 -18.04 3.18 8.28
CA SER A 57 -19.48 3.37 8.41
C SER A 57 -19.85 4.83 8.72
N THR A 58 -20.77 5.40 7.97
CA THR A 58 -21.29 6.76 8.15
C THR A 58 -22.37 6.89 9.21
N ARG A 59 -22.63 5.83 10.01
CA ARG A 59 -23.67 5.87 11.06
C ARG A 59 -23.46 7.05 12.02
N GLY A 60 -24.52 7.83 12.25
CA GLY A 60 -24.49 8.99 13.13
C GLY A 60 -23.93 10.27 12.50
N MET A 61 -23.45 10.23 11.27
CA MET A 61 -23.09 11.40 10.49
C MET A 61 -24.33 12.21 10.13
N ARG A 62 -24.21 13.54 10.14
CA ARG A 62 -25.32 14.47 9.91
C ARG A 62 -24.92 15.54 8.91
N VAL A 63 -25.90 16.10 8.23
CA VAL A 63 -25.73 17.35 7.50
C VAL A 63 -25.37 18.43 8.52
N GLY A 64 -24.30 19.18 8.22
CA GLY A 64 -23.70 20.17 9.12
C GLY A 64 -22.44 19.69 9.84
N ASP A 65 -22.06 18.40 9.75
CA ASP A 65 -20.78 17.92 10.29
C ASP A 65 -19.61 18.55 9.54
N GLU A 66 -18.52 18.83 10.25
CA GLU A 66 -17.32 19.47 9.69
C GLU A 66 -16.41 18.47 8.97
N ALA A 67 -15.87 18.90 7.84
CA ALA A 67 -14.87 18.19 7.05
C ALA A 67 -13.58 19.01 6.93
N GLU A 68 -12.42 18.34 7.03
CA GLU A 68 -11.10 18.95 6.95
C GLU A 68 -10.26 18.22 5.88
N PHE A 69 -9.90 18.93 4.81
CA PHE A 69 -9.13 18.39 3.69
C PHE A 69 -7.63 18.52 3.96
N GLN A 70 -6.87 17.49 3.63
CA GLN A 70 -5.48 17.36 4.06
C GLN A 70 -4.45 17.86 3.03
N GLY A 71 -4.86 18.14 1.79
CA GLY A 71 -3.96 18.57 0.72
C GLY A 71 -3.09 17.45 0.13
N HIS A 72 -3.34 16.18 0.48
CA HIS A 72 -2.62 15.04 -0.05
C HIS A 72 -3.55 13.84 -0.30
N MET A 73 -3.13 12.93 -1.17
CA MET A 73 -3.82 11.67 -1.45
C MET A 73 -3.64 10.67 -0.31
N LEU A 74 -4.31 9.51 -0.39
CA LEU A 74 -4.02 8.40 0.50
C LEU A 74 -2.56 7.96 0.34
N GLU A 75 -1.81 7.99 1.44
CA GLU A 75 -0.39 7.67 1.49
C GLU A 75 -0.14 6.43 2.35
N VAL A 76 0.88 5.67 1.98
CA VAL A 76 1.45 4.62 2.83
C VAL A 76 2.79 5.08 3.39
N THR A 77 3.09 4.61 4.61
CA THR A 77 4.39 4.80 5.25
C THR A 77 5.30 3.64 4.89
N LEU A 78 6.40 3.95 4.22
CA LEU A 78 7.39 2.99 3.72
C LEU A 78 8.67 3.12 4.55
N GLY A 79 9.13 2.02 5.11
CA GLY A 79 10.31 1.97 5.96
C GLY A 79 10.55 0.58 6.55
N PRO A 80 11.64 0.36 7.30
CA PRO A 80 11.93 -0.93 7.90
C PRO A 80 10.93 -1.28 9.00
N GLY A 81 10.54 -2.55 9.08
CA GLY A 81 9.60 -3.07 10.05
C GLY A 81 8.23 -3.42 9.50
N MET A 82 8.06 -3.45 8.17
CA MET A 82 6.83 -3.92 7.53
C MET A 82 6.77 -5.45 7.39
N LEU A 83 7.91 -6.13 7.33
CA LEU A 83 7.94 -7.60 7.26
C LEU A 83 7.35 -8.23 8.52
N SER A 84 6.69 -9.37 8.37
CA SER A 84 5.99 -10.11 9.42
C SER A 84 4.78 -9.37 9.99
N ARG A 85 4.21 -8.41 9.27
CA ARG A 85 3.07 -7.62 9.73
C ARG A 85 1.81 -7.92 8.93
N ASN A 86 0.69 -7.69 9.62
CA ASN A 86 -0.66 -7.78 9.07
C ASN A 86 -1.27 -6.38 9.03
N TYR A 87 -1.57 -5.90 7.84
CA TYR A 87 -2.19 -4.58 7.62
C TYR A 87 -3.59 -4.70 7.06
N ASP A 88 -4.40 -3.68 7.28
CA ASP A 88 -5.61 -3.47 6.49
C ASP A 88 -5.32 -2.73 5.16
N GLY A 89 -6.35 -2.46 4.37
CA GLY A 89 -6.21 -1.75 3.09
C GLY A 89 -5.70 -0.30 3.21
N LEU A 90 -5.77 0.30 4.39
CA LEU A 90 -5.29 1.65 4.71
C LEU A 90 -3.94 1.64 5.44
N GLN A 91 -3.28 0.48 5.53
CA GLN A 91 -2.03 0.26 6.25
C GLN A 91 -2.13 0.45 7.77
N ASN A 92 -3.29 0.21 8.37
CA ASN A 92 -3.38 0.07 9.82
C ASN A 92 -2.79 -1.28 10.25
N ASP A 93 -1.93 -1.28 11.26
CA ASP A 93 -1.34 -2.50 11.83
C ASP A 93 -2.40 -3.24 12.65
N LEU A 94 -2.90 -4.35 12.13
CA LEU A 94 -3.96 -5.15 12.74
C LEU A 94 -3.52 -5.81 14.04
N ASP A 95 -2.23 -6.09 14.20
CA ASP A 95 -1.68 -6.71 15.40
C ASP A 95 -1.67 -5.74 16.61
N LYS A 96 -1.75 -4.42 16.35
CA LYS A 96 -1.83 -3.37 17.37
C LYS A 96 -3.26 -2.97 17.74
N MET A 97 -4.25 -3.42 16.95
CA MET A 97 -5.64 -3.09 17.21
C MET A 97 -6.20 -3.93 18.34
N GLU A 98 -6.85 -3.27 19.30
CA GLU A 98 -7.50 -3.94 20.42
C GLU A 98 -8.91 -4.41 20.09
N GLY A 99 -9.23 -5.67 20.40
CA GLY A 99 -10.57 -6.22 20.32
C GLY A 99 -10.84 -7.09 19.10
N VAL A 100 -12.00 -7.74 19.08
CA VAL A 100 -12.44 -8.67 18.02
C VAL A 100 -12.97 -7.94 16.79
N PHE A 101 -13.38 -6.67 16.93
CA PHE A 101 -13.92 -5.85 15.85
C PHE A 101 -13.14 -4.54 15.72
N LEU A 102 -12.88 -4.13 14.48
CA LEU A 102 -12.28 -2.83 14.18
C LEU A 102 -13.19 -1.70 14.68
N LYS A 103 -12.66 -0.86 15.54
CA LYS A 103 -13.38 0.32 16.04
C LYS A 103 -13.30 1.43 15.01
N ARG A 104 -14.42 2.11 14.82
CA ARG A 104 -14.52 3.25 13.89
C ARG A 104 -13.66 4.43 14.36
N GLY A 105 -12.85 4.98 13.45
CA GLY A 105 -11.93 6.08 13.73
C GLY A 105 -10.69 5.69 14.51
N ASP A 106 -10.39 4.41 14.60
CA ASP A 106 -9.18 3.88 15.22
C ASP A 106 -8.13 3.61 14.13
N TYR A 107 -7.09 4.45 14.11
CA TYR A 107 -5.99 4.34 13.15
C TYR A 107 -4.70 4.05 13.90
N THR A 108 -3.97 3.03 13.43
CA THR A 108 -2.68 2.66 14.01
C THR A 108 -1.54 3.09 13.11
N PHE A 109 -0.40 3.41 13.70
CA PHE A 109 0.80 3.67 12.92
C PHE A 109 1.40 2.36 12.42
N ALA A 110 1.76 2.34 11.14
CA ALA A 110 2.16 1.12 10.44
C ALA A 110 3.47 0.51 10.94
N LEU A 111 4.37 1.30 11.51
CA LEU A 111 5.71 0.89 11.93
C LEU A 111 5.89 0.99 13.44
N ASP A 112 7.01 0.49 13.93
CA ASP A 112 7.41 0.62 15.33
C ASP A 112 8.40 1.80 15.46
N ASN A 113 7.97 2.87 16.15
CA ASN A 113 8.78 4.07 16.34
C ASN A 113 9.97 3.89 17.30
N ASP A 114 9.87 2.93 18.20
CA ASP A 114 10.85 2.74 19.28
C ASP A 114 11.91 1.69 18.94
N LYS A 115 11.65 0.88 17.91
CA LYS A 115 12.59 -0.15 17.46
C LYS A 115 13.85 0.49 16.91
N LYS A 116 15.01 0.03 17.38
CA LYS A 116 16.32 0.43 16.89
C LYS A 116 16.81 -0.53 15.81
N TRP A 117 17.41 0.05 14.79
CA TRP A 117 17.93 -0.63 13.61
C TRP A 117 19.42 -0.41 13.50
N ASP A 118 20.19 -1.46 13.20
CA ASP A 118 21.63 -1.39 12.96
C ASP A 118 21.89 -0.83 11.54
N PHE A 119 22.10 0.47 11.46
CA PHE A 119 22.33 1.18 10.21
C PHE A 119 23.78 1.06 9.74
N LYS A 120 23.94 0.77 8.46
CA LYS A 120 25.23 0.77 7.74
C LYS A 120 25.17 1.78 6.59
N PRO A 121 26.01 2.83 6.58
CA PRO A 121 26.03 3.79 5.48
C PRO A 121 26.58 3.16 4.21
N LEU A 122 25.96 3.46 3.06
CA LEU A 122 26.42 3.11 1.72
C LEU A 122 26.90 4.33 0.96
N ALA A 123 26.19 5.47 1.07
CA ALA A 123 26.58 6.74 0.47
C ALA A 123 27.62 7.47 1.31
N LYS A 124 28.38 8.37 0.67
CA LYS A 124 29.41 9.21 1.28
C LYS A 124 29.10 10.68 1.06
N ALA A 125 29.62 11.55 1.95
CA ALA A 125 29.56 12.99 1.74
C ALA A 125 30.22 13.38 0.42
N GLY A 126 29.53 14.19 -0.37
CA GLY A 126 29.94 14.60 -1.72
C GLY A 126 29.36 13.77 -2.85
N ASP A 127 28.71 12.62 -2.57
CA ASP A 127 28.05 11.84 -3.61
C ASP A 127 26.83 12.60 -4.17
N THR A 128 26.58 12.45 -5.46
CA THR A 128 25.36 12.96 -6.11
C THR A 128 24.31 11.84 -6.14
N VAL A 129 23.14 12.13 -5.63
CA VAL A 129 22.04 11.16 -5.50
C VAL A 129 20.74 11.73 -6.02
N SER A 130 19.84 10.86 -6.44
CA SER A 130 18.49 11.18 -6.89
C SER A 130 17.46 10.27 -6.21
N ALA A 131 16.16 10.51 -6.43
CA ALA A 131 15.10 9.72 -5.85
C ALA A 131 15.30 8.20 -6.08
N GLY A 132 15.20 7.42 -5.00
CA GLY A 132 15.40 5.97 -5.02
C GLY A 132 16.85 5.50 -4.88
N ASP A 133 17.85 6.40 -4.92
CA ASP A 133 19.25 6.01 -4.68
C ASP A 133 19.46 5.61 -3.20
N TRP A 134 20.40 4.69 -2.96
CA TRP A 134 20.60 4.09 -1.65
C TRP A 134 21.56 4.90 -0.79
N LEU A 135 21.14 5.29 0.39
CA LEU A 135 21.94 6.03 1.37
C LEU A 135 22.61 5.12 2.39
N GLY A 136 21.95 4.02 2.71
CA GLY A 136 22.42 3.03 3.67
C GLY A 136 21.54 1.79 3.69
N GLU A 137 21.82 0.89 4.61
CA GLU A 137 21.03 -0.33 4.79
C GLU A 137 20.84 -0.69 6.26
N VAL A 138 19.78 -1.39 6.55
CA VAL A 138 19.52 -2.07 7.84
C VAL A 138 19.12 -3.51 7.57
N ASP A 139 19.30 -4.39 8.55
CA ASP A 139 18.83 -5.77 8.48
C ASP A 139 17.36 -5.83 8.93
N GLU A 140 16.47 -6.22 8.03
CA GLU A 140 15.07 -6.49 8.32
C GLU A 140 14.79 -7.98 8.08
N ASN A 141 14.73 -8.75 9.17
CA ASN A 141 14.50 -10.21 9.11
C ASN A 141 15.45 -10.93 8.12
N PHE A 142 16.74 -10.57 8.17
CA PHE A 142 17.79 -11.08 7.28
C PHE A 142 17.68 -10.63 5.81
N GLN A 143 16.82 -9.67 5.52
CA GLN A 143 16.78 -9.00 4.23
C GLN A 143 17.47 -7.63 4.32
N PRO A 144 18.32 -7.27 3.34
CA PRO A 144 18.99 -5.99 3.32
C PRO A 144 18.00 -4.88 2.94
N HIS A 145 17.39 -4.26 3.94
CA HIS A 145 16.46 -3.15 3.71
C HIS A 145 17.25 -1.87 3.42
N LYS A 146 17.10 -1.33 2.22
CA LYS A 146 17.80 -0.12 1.78
C LYS A 146 17.07 1.13 2.23
N ILE A 147 17.79 2.03 2.89
CA ILE A 147 17.32 3.37 3.17
C ILE A 147 17.62 4.22 1.95
N MET A 148 16.57 4.73 1.31
CA MET A 148 16.64 5.39 0.01
C MET A 148 16.35 6.88 0.12
N VAL A 149 16.85 7.65 -0.84
CA VAL A 149 16.39 9.01 -1.08
C VAL A 149 14.89 8.97 -1.37
N PRO A 150 14.06 9.75 -0.66
CA PRO A 150 12.61 9.68 -0.82
C PRO A 150 12.15 9.87 -2.28
N PHE A 151 11.21 9.05 -2.72
CA PHE A 151 10.70 9.06 -4.10
C PHE A 151 10.06 10.40 -4.52
N LYS A 152 9.64 11.22 -3.57
CA LYS A 152 9.08 12.55 -3.82
C LYS A 152 10.13 13.63 -4.14
N PHE A 153 11.42 13.31 -4.01
CA PHE A 153 12.49 14.25 -4.29
C PHE A 153 12.71 14.35 -5.81
N GLU A 154 12.69 15.56 -6.33
CA GLU A 154 12.87 15.82 -7.75
C GLU A 154 14.28 16.40 -8.00
N GLY A 155 14.91 15.99 -9.11
CA GLY A 155 16.24 16.44 -9.47
C GLY A 155 17.38 15.71 -8.77
N SER A 156 18.52 16.35 -8.70
CA SER A 156 19.75 15.82 -8.11
C SER A 156 20.08 16.51 -6.79
N TYR A 157 20.58 15.74 -5.85
CA TYR A 157 20.99 16.21 -4.53
C TYR A 157 22.45 15.84 -4.27
N THR A 158 23.15 16.65 -3.52
CA THR A 158 24.48 16.31 -3.01
C THR A 158 24.36 15.85 -1.56
N VAL A 159 24.97 14.73 -1.24
CA VAL A 159 25.03 14.22 0.14
C VAL A 159 25.93 15.11 0.95
N LYS A 160 25.39 15.89 1.89
CA LYS A 160 26.13 16.73 2.81
C LYS A 160 26.75 15.91 3.93
N SER A 161 25.95 15.02 4.52
CA SER A 161 26.40 14.10 5.57
C SER A 161 25.51 12.87 5.65
N VAL A 162 26.10 11.75 6.06
CA VAL A 162 25.40 10.51 6.43
C VAL A 162 25.87 10.13 7.83
N VAL A 163 24.99 9.62 8.68
CA VAL A 163 25.35 9.16 10.01
C VAL A 163 26.27 7.94 9.94
N PRO A 164 27.19 7.76 10.91
CA PRO A 164 28.04 6.58 10.97
C PRO A 164 27.20 5.31 11.24
N ALA A 165 27.82 4.14 11.06
CA ALA A 165 27.22 2.89 11.44
C ALA A 165 26.87 2.90 12.94
N GLY A 166 25.65 2.45 13.27
CA GLY A 166 25.14 2.47 14.64
C GLY A 166 23.64 2.16 14.71
N GLN A 167 23.11 2.22 15.92
CA GLN A 167 21.70 1.94 16.19
C GLN A 167 20.87 3.21 16.20
N TYR A 168 19.86 3.27 15.34
CA TYR A 168 18.99 4.42 15.15
C TYR A 168 17.51 3.97 15.06
N THR A 169 16.63 4.87 15.42
CA THR A 169 15.18 4.70 15.21
C THR A 169 14.77 5.14 13.79
N ILE A 170 13.57 4.78 13.38
CA ILE A 170 13.07 5.15 12.05
C ILE A 170 12.89 6.67 11.85
N ASN A 171 12.77 7.43 12.94
CA ASN A 171 12.57 8.89 12.91
C ASN A 171 13.87 9.70 13.00
N ASP A 172 15.00 9.05 13.30
CA ASP A 172 16.29 9.72 13.34
C ASP A 172 16.70 10.15 11.93
N THR A 173 17.43 11.29 11.85
CA THR A 173 17.96 11.77 10.57
C THR A 173 19.17 10.92 10.15
N MET A 174 19.03 10.18 9.04
CA MET A 174 20.08 9.29 8.52
C MET A 174 21.07 10.03 7.61
N ALA A 175 20.57 10.98 6.84
CA ALA A 175 21.38 11.79 5.94
C ALA A 175 20.83 13.22 5.84
N VAL A 176 21.73 14.15 5.53
CA VAL A 176 21.38 15.51 5.12
C VAL A 176 21.76 15.66 3.66
N LEU A 177 20.81 16.01 2.82
CA LEU A 177 21.00 16.22 1.40
C LEU A 177 20.84 17.72 1.08
N THR A 178 21.65 18.24 0.17
CA THR A 178 21.56 19.62 -0.29
C THR A 178 21.04 19.62 -1.73
N ASP A 179 20.01 20.39 -2.00
CA ASP A 179 19.45 20.56 -3.35
C ASP A 179 20.31 21.49 -4.22
N GLU A 180 19.93 21.66 -5.49
CA GLU A 180 20.61 22.55 -6.44
C GLU A 180 20.57 24.03 -6.03
N ASN A 181 19.65 24.42 -5.14
CA ASN A 181 19.50 25.78 -4.62
C ASN A 181 20.32 26.00 -3.33
N GLY A 182 21.00 24.96 -2.83
CA GLY A 182 21.75 25.01 -1.58
C GLY A 182 20.91 24.81 -0.33
N THR A 183 19.65 24.33 -0.46
CA THR A 183 18.76 24.05 0.66
C THR A 183 19.02 22.65 1.22
N ASP A 184 19.21 22.56 2.52
CA ASP A 184 19.41 21.29 3.21
C ASP A 184 18.09 20.60 3.53
N VAL A 185 18.00 19.30 3.25
CA VAL A 185 16.84 18.46 3.53
C VAL A 185 17.28 17.22 4.30
N ASN A 186 16.59 16.95 5.41
CA ASN A 186 16.84 15.78 6.24
C ASN A 186 16.11 14.56 5.68
N VAL A 187 16.80 13.42 5.66
CA VAL A 187 16.26 12.13 5.27
C VAL A 187 16.27 11.20 6.47
N THR A 188 15.12 10.60 6.77
CA THR A 188 14.94 9.57 7.82
C THR A 188 14.85 8.18 7.19
N MET A 189 14.66 7.12 8.00
CA MET A 189 14.47 5.77 7.47
C MET A 189 13.10 5.56 6.83
N ILE A 190 12.15 6.49 7.05
CA ILE A 190 10.78 6.38 6.53
C ILE A 190 10.51 7.42 5.46
N GLN A 191 9.64 7.05 4.53
CA GLN A 191 9.08 7.95 3.55
C GLN A 191 7.58 7.66 3.38
N LYS A 192 6.83 8.67 2.92
CA LYS A 192 5.42 8.52 2.58
C LYS A 192 5.24 8.63 1.08
N TRP A 193 4.39 7.77 0.53
CA TRP A 193 4.10 7.76 -0.90
C TRP A 193 2.60 7.60 -1.16
N PRO A 194 2.01 8.39 -2.09
CA PRO A 194 0.61 8.26 -2.49
C PRO A 194 0.37 6.92 -3.20
N VAL A 195 -0.59 6.13 -2.73
CA VAL A 195 -0.83 4.78 -3.26
C VAL A 195 -1.33 4.76 -4.71
N LYS A 196 -2.04 5.81 -5.14
CA LYS A 196 -2.56 5.94 -6.52
C LYS A 196 -1.57 6.56 -7.49
N LYS A 197 -0.34 6.86 -7.06
CA LYS A 197 0.74 7.38 -7.91
C LYS A 197 1.81 6.32 -8.11
N ALA A 198 2.08 5.95 -9.36
CA ALA A 198 3.14 4.98 -9.67
C ALA A 198 4.53 5.51 -9.24
N ILE A 199 5.38 4.62 -8.74
CA ILE A 199 6.79 4.92 -8.46
C ILE A 199 7.55 4.84 -9.78
N THR A 200 8.12 5.95 -10.23
CA THR A 200 8.79 6.08 -11.54
C THR A 200 10.27 6.44 -11.42
N CYS A 201 10.88 6.22 -10.25
CA CYS A 201 12.26 6.60 -9.94
C CYS A 201 13.31 5.65 -10.53
N TYR A 202 12.96 4.79 -11.47
CA TYR A 202 13.89 3.87 -12.13
C TYR A 202 14.46 4.48 -13.41
N LYS A 203 15.74 4.19 -13.68
CA LYS A 203 16.44 4.66 -14.88
C LYS A 203 15.98 3.96 -16.16
N GLU A 204 15.69 2.66 -16.06
CA GLU A 204 15.36 1.79 -17.18
C GLU A 204 14.37 0.71 -16.72
N LYS A 205 13.50 0.31 -17.63
CA LYS A 205 12.59 -0.83 -17.44
C LYS A 205 12.94 -1.91 -18.47
N PRO A 206 13.87 -2.82 -18.14
CA PRO A 206 14.29 -3.87 -19.05
C PRO A 206 13.14 -4.84 -19.35
N ARG A 207 13.19 -5.48 -20.51
CA ARG A 207 12.23 -6.54 -20.83
C ARG A 207 12.48 -7.73 -19.91
N PRO A 208 11.42 -8.32 -19.32
CA PRO A 208 11.57 -9.56 -18.56
C PRO A 208 12.10 -10.69 -19.43
N PHE A 209 13.10 -11.41 -18.95
CA PHE A 209 13.72 -12.55 -19.67
C PHE A 209 14.04 -13.73 -18.77
N LYS A 210 14.07 -13.52 -17.45
CA LYS A 210 14.39 -14.56 -16.47
C LYS A 210 13.10 -15.21 -15.98
N LEU A 211 13.06 -16.53 -15.92
CA LEU A 211 11.92 -17.27 -15.39
C LEU A 211 11.84 -17.11 -13.87
N LEU A 212 10.62 -16.96 -13.37
CA LEU A 212 10.30 -17.11 -11.96
C LEU A 212 10.02 -18.60 -11.71
N GLU A 213 10.88 -19.24 -10.93
CA GLU A 213 10.64 -20.61 -10.49
C GLU A 213 9.55 -20.61 -9.41
N THR A 214 8.35 -21.07 -9.77
CA THR A 214 7.22 -21.14 -8.85
C THR A 214 7.22 -22.39 -7.98
N GLY A 215 8.03 -23.40 -8.33
CA GLY A 215 8.06 -24.72 -7.72
C GLY A 215 6.87 -25.60 -8.10
N VAL A 216 5.97 -25.11 -8.94
CA VAL A 216 4.83 -25.87 -9.48
C VAL A 216 5.18 -26.29 -10.90
N ARG A 217 5.51 -27.59 -11.08
CA ARG A 217 6.02 -28.15 -12.33
C ARG A 217 5.19 -27.80 -13.56
N THR A 218 3.86 -27.83 -13.44
CA THR A 218 2.97 -27.54 -14.57
C THR A 218 3.00 -26.07 -14.97
N ILE A 219 3.20 -25.15 -14.02
CA ILE A 219 3.33 -23.72 -14.30
C ILE A 219 4.70 -23.51 -14.97
N ASP A 220 5.77 -23.96 -14.34
CA ASP A 220 7.14 -23.68 -14.78
C ASP A 220 7.47 -24.26 -16.16
N THR A 221 6.75 -25.32 -16.58
CA THR A 221 6.99 -25.97 -17.88
C THR A 221 6.00 -25.62 -18.99
N VAL A 222 4.72 -25.36 -18.65
CA VAL A 222 3.63 -25.20 -19.65
C VAL A 222 3.18 -23.74 -19.75
N ASN A 223 3.13 -23.01 -18.62
CA ASN A 223 2.74 -21.61 -18.55
C ASN A 223 3.75 -20.81 -17.71
N PRO A 224 5.04 -20.74 -18.11
CA PRO A 224 6.06 -20.12 -17.30
C PRO A 224 5.79 -18.64 -17.08
N ILE A 225 6.04 -18.20 -15.84
CA ILE A 225 5.99 -16.79 -15.46
C ILE A 225 7.42 -16.27 -15.43
N VAL A 226 7.62 -15.04 -15.87
CA VAL A 226 8.93 -14.37 -15.84
C VAL A 226 9.01 -13.40 -14.66
N GLU A 227 10.21 -13.20 -14.11
CA GLU A 227 10.45 -12.15 -13.12
C GLU A 227 10.05 -10.79 -13.69
N GLY A 228 9.21 -10.03 -12.97
CA GLY A 228 8.61 -8.78 -13.47
C GLY A 228 7.40 -8.98 -14.40
N GLY A 229 6.96 -10.22 -14.59
CA GLY A 229 5.75 -10.57 -15.34
C GLY A 229 4.50 -10.60 -14.46
N THR A 230 3.36 -10.82 -15.10
CA THR A 230 2.06 -10.95 -14.44
C THR A 230 1.44 -12.30 -14.81
N GLY A 231 0.99 -13.05 -13.81
CA GLY A 231 0.24 -14.29 -13.98
C GLY A 231 -1.20 -14.13 -13.55
N PHE A 232 -2.11 -14.91 -14.15
CA PHE A 232 -3.52 -14.95 -13.79
C PHE A 232 -3.95 -16.37 -13.53
N ILE A 233 -4.66 -16.59 -12.41
CA ILE A 233 -5.19 -17.90 -12.00
C ILE A 233 -6.73 -17.85 -12.13
N PRO A 234 -7.29 -18.20 -13.30
CA PRO A 234 -8.73 -18.21 -13.51
C PRO A 234 -9.37 -19.43 -12.86
N GLY A 235 -10.61 -19.28 -12.41
CA GLY A 235 -11.41 -20.41 -11.95
C GLY A 235 -12.59 -20.01 -11.06
N PRO A 236 -13.67 -20.78 -11.05
CA PRO A 236 -14.80 -20.56 -10.15
C PRO A 236 -14.41 -20.84 -8.69
N PHE A 237 -15.36 -20.59 -7.80
CA PHE A 237 -15.18 -20.90 -6.38
C PHE A 237 -14.93 -22.41 -6.16
N GLY A 238 -14.03 -22.73 -5.22
CA GLY A 238 -13.71 -24.11 -4.86
C GLY A 238 -12.73 -24.84 -5.79
N THR A 239 -12.16 -24.17 -6.79
CA THR A 239 -11.19 -24.79 -7.73
C THR A 239 -9.74 -24.81 -7.21
N GLY A 240 -9.51 -24.39 -5.96
CA GLY A 240 -8.19 -24.43 -5.33
C GLY A 240 -7.28 -23.27 -5.69
N LYS A 241 -7.81 -22.12 -6.13
CA LYS A 241 -7.01 -20.92 -6.45
C LYS A 241 -6.13 -20.47 -5.28
N THR A 242 -6.71 -20.31 -4.11
CA THR A 242 -6.00 -19.90 -2.89
C THR A 242 -4.95 -20.93 -2.47
N VAL A 243 -5.27 -22.24 -2.58
CA VAL A 243 -4.29 -23.32 -2.31
C VAL A 243 -3.10 -23.25 -3.26
N LEU A 244 -3.34 -22.97 -4.54
CA LEU A 244 -2.26 -22.77 -5.51
C LEU A 244 -1.41 -21.54 -5.20
N GLN A 245 -2.04 -20.44 -4.80
CA GLN A 245 -1.32 -19.23 -4.37
C GLN A 245 -0.44 -19.50 -3.14
N HIS A 246 -0.94 -20.22 -2.14
CA HIS A 246 -0.16 -20.60 -0.97
C HIS A 246 1.03 -21.52 -1.36
N ALA A 247 0.82 -22.45 -2.27
CA ALA A 247 1.89 -23.31 -2.76
C ALA A 247 2.99 -22.50 -3.49
N ILE A 248 2.60 -21.55 -4.33
CA ILE A 248 3.54 -20.66 -5.02
C ILE A 248 4.29 -19.79 -4.01
N SER A 249 3.60 -19.16 -3.04
CA SER A 249 4.24 -18.31 -2.03
C SER A 249 5.27 -19.04 -1.18
N LYS A 250 5.02 -20.34 -0.92
CA LYS A 250 5.95 -21.19 -0.17
C LYS A 250 7.17 -21.59 -0.98
N GLN A 251 7.00 -21.87 -2.28
CA GLN A 251 8.01 -22.53 -3.10
C GLN A 251 8.72 -21.57 -4.06
N ALA A 252 8.13 -20.43 -4.40
CA ALA A 252 8.71 -19.50 -5.36
C ALA A 252 10.02 -18.90 -4.88
N GLU A 253 10.95 -18.75 -5.81
CA GLU A 253 12.22 -18.05 -5.59
C GLU A 253 12.00 -16.55 -5.50
N ALA A 254 11.50 -16.06 -4.37
CA ALA A 254 11.28 -14.65 -4.10
C ALA A 254 11.88 -14.28 -2.74
N ASP A 255 12.40 -13.05 -2.64
CA ASP A 255 12.94 -12.54 -1.37
C ASP A 255 11.80 -12.09 -0.44
N ILE A 256 10.78 -11.46 -1.01
CA ILE A 256 9.61 -10.91 -0.30
C ILE A 256 8.33 -11.47 -0.92
N VAL A 257 7.38 -11.81 -0.06
CA VAL A 257 6.02 -12.21 -0.45
C VAL A 257 5.02 -11.19 0.10
N ILE A 258 4.15 -10.70 -0.74
CA ILE A 258 3.04 -9.82 -0.33
C ILE A 258 1.73 -10.48 -0.71
N ILE A 259 0.87 -10.68 0.29
CA ILE A 259 -0.46 -11.25 0.10
C ILE A 259 -1.48 -10.15 0.28
N ALA A 260 -2.21 -9.83 -0.78
CA ALA A 260 -3.30 -8.87 -0.75
C ALA A 260 -4.64 -9.62 -0.80
N ALA A 261 -5.29 -9.77 0.34
CA ALA A 261 -6.65 -10.29 0.42
C ALA A 261 -7.63 -9.14 0.11
N CYS A 262 -8.13 -9.11 -1.11
CA CYS A 262 -8.95 -8.01 -1.62
C CYS A 262 -10.44 -8.32 -1.47
N GLY A 263 -11.00 -8.17 -0.27
CA GLY A 263 -12.41 -8.43 0.02
C GLY A 263 -12.73 -9.90 0.19
N GLU A 264 -11.76 -10.71 0.62
CA GLU A 264 -11.97 -12.13 0.90
C GLU A 264 -12.88 -12.36 2.11
N ARG A 265 -13.39 -13.57 2.24
CA ARG A 265 -14.22 -13.94 3.38
C ARG A 265 -13.37 -13.95 4.65
N ALA A 266 -13.98 -13.54 5.76
CA ALA A 266 -13.26 -13.47 7.03
C ALA A 266 -12.62 -14.81 7.45
N ASN A 267 -13.30 -15.95 7.19
CA ASN A 267 -12.76 -17.28 7.49
C ASN A 267 -11.52 -17.62 6.64
N GLU A 268 -11.49 -17.24 5.36
CA GLU A 268 -10.34 -17.46 4.47
C GLU A 268 -9.14 -16.60 4.91
N VAL A 269 -9.39 -15.35 5.33
CA VAL A 269 -8.35 -14.48 5.88
C VAL A 269 -7.81 -14.99 7.21
N VAL A 270 -8.67 -15.51 8.08
CA VAL A 270 -8.25 -16.14 9.36
C VAL A 270 -7.40 -17.38 9.08
N GLU A 271 -7.73 -18.19 8.07
CA GLU A 271 -6.92 -19.34 7.67
C GLU A 271 -5.51 -18.90 7.27
N VAL A 272 -5.39 -17.84 6.47
CA VAL A 272 -4.08 -17.25 6.12
C VAL A 272 -3.33 -16.80 7.38
N PHE A 273 -3.97 -16.12 8.31
CA PHE A 273 -3.34 -15.63 9.54
C PHE A 273 -2.91 -16.75 10.50
N THR A 274 -3.58 -17.91 10.47
CA THR A 274 -3.25 -19.05 11.33
C THR A 274 -2.24 -20.01 10.71
N GLU A 275 -2.36 -20.26 9.41
CA GLU A 275 -1.50 -21.24 8.72
C GLU A 275 -0.16 -20.64 8.27
N PHE A 276 -0.16 -19.41 7.75
CA PHE A 276 1.06 -18.79 7.21
C PHE A 276 2.20 -18.66 8.22
N PRO A 277 1.98 -18.27 9.48
CA PRO A 277 3.04 -18.23 10.49
C PRO A 277 3.68 -19.58 10.82
N GLU A 278 2.98 -20.68 10.55
CA GLU A 278 3.48 -22.04 10.80
C GLU A 278 4.24 -22.63 9.60
N LEU A 279 4.07 -22.03 8.41
CA LEU A 279 4.76 -22.50 7.21
C LEU A 279 6.25 -22.20 7.27
N VAL A 280 7.04 -23.18 6.84
CA VAL A 280 8.50 -23.08 6.74
C VAL A 280 8.89 -22.93 5.29
N ASP A 281 9.74 -21.96 5.02
CA ASP A 281 10.35 -21.75 3.72
C ASP A 281 11.32 -22.89 3.41
N PRO A 282 11.11 -23.68 2.35
CA PRO A 282 11.98 -24.82 2.02
C PRO A 282 13.39 -24.41 1.61
N HIS A 283 13.61 -23.15 1.18
CA HIS A 283 14.92 -22.67 0.73
C HIS A 283 15.79 -22.21 1.90
N THR A 284 15.21 -21.58 2.91
CA THR A 284 15.93 -20.99 4.03
C THR A 284 15.79 -21.75 5.35
N GLY A 285 14.78 -22.63 5.47
CA GLY A 285 14.42 -23.30 6.71
C GLY A 285 13.80 -22.40 7.77
N ARG A 286 13.49 -21.15 7.45
CA ARG A 286 12.88 -20.15 8.33
C ARG A 286 11.36 -20.13 8.19
N LYS A 287 10.69 -19.42 9.09
CA LYS A 287 9.26 -19.19 8.96
C LYS A 287 8.97 -18.31 7.75
N LEU A 288 8.01 -18.72 6.91
CA LEU A 288 7.63 -17.99 5.71
C LEU A 288 7.15 -16.56 6.04
N MET A 289 6.51 -16.39 7.19
CA MET A 289 6.03 -15.08 7.65
C MET A 289 7.16 -14.05 7.83
N GLU A 290 8.41 -14.47 8.09
CA GLU A 290 9.54 -13.55 8.25
C GLU A 290 9.83 -12.72 6.99
N ARG A 291 9.48 -13.24 5.80
CA ARG A 291 9.61 -12.55 4.52
C ARG A 291 8.26 -12.14 3.91
N THR A 292 7.18 -12.20 4.69
CA THR A 292 5.80 -11.97 4.18
C THR A 292 5.18 -10.74 4.81
N ILE A 293 4.40 -10.02 4.01
CA ILE A 293 3.48 -8.96 4.44
C ILE A 293 2.08 -9.37 4.00
N ILE A 294 1.12 -9.28 4.91
CA ILE A 294 -0.28 -9.58 4.59
C ILE A 294 -1.09 -8.28 4.67
N ILE A 295 -1.82 -7.99 3.60
CA ILE A 295 -2.77 -6.88 3.54
C ILE A 295 -4.16 -7.49 3.49
N ALA A 296 -4.85 -7.44 4.62
CA ALA A 296 -6.13 -8.09 4.80
C ALA A 296 -7.27 -7.09 4.70
N ASN A 297 -8.08 -7.23 3.66
CA ASN A 297 -9.35 -6.55 3.55
C ASN A 297 -10.45 -7.59 3.35
N THR A 298 -11.35 -7.71 4.33
CA THR A 298 -12.45 -8.67 4.27
C THR A 298 -13.66 -8.10 3.52
N SER A 299 -14.55 -9.00 3.08
CA SER A 299 -15.79 -8.63 2.37
C SER A 299 -16.74 -7.76 3.20
N ASN A 300 -16.60 -7.74 4.53
CA ASN A 300 -17.39 -6.92 5.44
C ASN A 300 -16.84 -5.50 5.62
N MET A 301 -15.61 -5.25 5.15
CA MET A 301 -15.01 -3.92 5.19
C MET A 301 -15.61 -3.03 4.10
N PRO A 302 -15.57 -1.69 4.28
CA PRO A 302 -16.11 -0.74 3.31
C PRO A 302 -15.49 -0.86 1.92
N VAL A 303 -16.27 -0.49 0.91
CA VAL A 303 -15.90 -0.60 -0.51
C VAL A 303 -14.62 0.15 -0.85
N ALA A 304 -14.46 1.38 -0.34
CA ALA A 304 -13.29 2.21 -0.61
C ALA A 304 -12.00 1.64 0.00
N ALA A 305 -12.06 1.05 1.20
CA ALA A 305 -10.90 0.37 1.79
C ALA A 305 -10.51 -0.88 0.98
N ARG A 306 -11.50 -1.59 0.41
CA ARG A 306 -11.28 -2.72 -0.50
C ARG A 306 -10.60 -2.28 -1.79
N GLU A 307 -11.04 -1.17 -2.35
CA GLU A 307 -10.41 -0.59 -3.54
C GLU A 307 -8.96 -0.17 -3.24
N ALA A 308 -8.72 0.51 -2.13
CA ALA A 308 -7.40 0.98 -1.72
C ALA A 308 -6.39 -0.17 -1.47
N SER A 309 -6.84 -1.34 -0.99
CA SER A 309 -5.96 -2.45 -0.58
C SER A 309 -5.00 -2.92 -1.69
N VAL A 310 -5.46 -2.94 -2.95
CA VAL A 310 -4.63 -3.34 -4.09
C VAL A 310 -3.51 -2.33 -4.34
N TYR A 311 -3.82 -1.04 -4.29
CA TYR A 311 -2.83 0.03 -4.48
C TYR A 311 -1.82 0.07 -3.33
N THR A 312 -2.28 -0.13 -2.10
CA THR A 312 -1.40 -0.25 -0.92
C THR A 312 -0.42 -1.40 -1.09
N ALA A 313 -0.91 -2.58 -1.45
CA ALA A 313 -0.08 -3.76 -1.69
C ALA A 313 0.95 -3.53 -2.80
N MET A 314 0.51 -2.95 -3.91
CA MET A 314 1.39 -2.67 -5.05
C MET A 314 2.46 -1.64 -4.70
N THR A 315 2.11 -0.59 -3.96
CA THR A 315 3.08 0.44 -3.55
C THR A 315 4.15 -0.15 -2.63
N ILE A 316 3.78 -1.01 -1.68
CA ILE A 316 4.74 -1.71 -0.82
C ILE A 316 5.62 -2.66 -1.66
N ALA A 317 5.04 -3.38 -2.64
CA ALA A 317 5.80 -4.25 -3.52
C ALA A 317 6.85 -3.48 -4.34
N GLU A 318 6.46 -2.36 -4.94
CA GLU A 318 7.34 -1.48 -5.70
C GLU A 318 8.46 -0.88 -4.84
N TYR A 319 8.16 -0.58 -3.57
CA TYR A 319 9.15 -0.08 -2.62
C TYR A 319 10.26 -1.11 -2.38
N TYR A 320 9.91 -2.37 -2.05
CA TYR A 320 10.89 -3.43 -1.86
C TYR A 320 11.62 -3.79 -3.16
N ARG A 321 10.92 -3.78 -4.29
CA ARG A 321 11.56 -3.96 -5.61
C ARG A 321 12.63 -2.90 -5.87
N SER A 322 12.41 -1.65 -5.47
CA SER A 322 13.38 -0.55 -5.62
C SER A 322 14.68 -0.76 -4.82
N MET A 323 14.66 -1.67 -3.86
CA MET A 323 15.85 -2.11 -3.12
C MET A 323 16.65 -3.22 -3.83
N GLY A 324 16.19 -3.67 -5.01
CA GLY A 324 16.80 -4.78 -5.75
C GLY A 324 16.33 -6.16 -5.28
N LEU A 325 15.27 -6.25 -4.45
CA LEU A 325 14.71 -7.50 -3.97
C LEU A 325 13.67 -8.05 -4.96
N LYS A 326 13.58 -9.37 -5.05
CA LYS A 326 12.56 -10.10 -5.82
C LYS A 326 11.28 -10.13 -4.99
N VAL A 327 10.23 -9.49 -5.48
CA VAL A 327 8.95 -9.41 -4.78
C VAL A 327 7.88 -10.20 -5.52
N LEU A 328 7.25 -11.12 -4.82
CA LEU A 328 6.07 -11.84 -5.28
C LEU A 328 4.83 -11.23 -4.66
N LEU A 329 4.03 -10.54 -5.47
CA LEU A 329 2.72 -10.00 -5.06
C LEU A 329 1.60 -10.93 -5.51
N MET A 330 0.80 -11.38 -4.57
CA MET A 330 -0.40 -12.18 -4.83
C MET A 330 -1.65 -11.44 -4.37
N ALA A 331 -2.61 -11.27 -5.28
CA ALA A 331 -3.88 -10.62 -5.00
C ALA A 331 -5.04 -11.63 -5.11
N ASP A 332 -5.72 -11.88 -4.01
CA ASP A 332 -6.90 -12.74 -3.91
C ASP A 332 -8.09 -11.95 -3.34
N SER A 333 -9.17 -11.71 -4.06
CA SER A 333 -9.31 -11.94 -5.49
C SER A 333 -9.60 -10.60 -6.20
N THR A 334 -8.98 -10.38 -7.34
CA THR A 334 -9.17 -9.15 -8.13
C THR A 334 -10.62 -8.94 -8.61
N SER A 335 -11.44 -10.00 -8.70
CA SER A 335 -12.87 -9.89 -9.02
C SER A 335 -13.66 -9.12 -7.96
N ARG A 336 -13.27 -9.23 -6.69
CA ARG A 336 -13.92 -8.46 -5.61
C ARG A 336 -13.45 -7.00 -5.58
N TRP A 337 -12.22 -6.75 -5.97
CA TRP A 337 -11.73 -5.40 -6.22
C TRP A 337 -12.51 -4.74 -7.38
N ALA A 338 -12.69 -5.44 -8.49
CA ALA A 338 -13.50 -4.98 -9.61
C ALA A 338 -14.96 -4.73 -9.21
N GLN A 339 -15.54 -5.57 -8.34
CA GLN A 339 -16.84 -5.33 -7.74
C GLN A 339 -16.91 -4.04 -6.93
N ALA A 340 -15.86 -3.72 -6.16
CA ALA A 340 -15.79 -2.47 -5.41
C ALA A 340 -15.82 -1.26 -6.35
N LEU A 341 -15.05 -1.29 -7.45
CA LEU A 341 -15.07 -0.23 -8.48
C LEU A 341 -16.46 -0.09 -9.12
N ARG A 342 -17.13 -1.19 -9.42
CA ARG A 342 -18.51 -1.17 -9.94
C ARG A 342 -19.49 -0.52 -8.97
N GLU A 343 -19.40 -0.84 -7.68
CA GLU A 343 -20.25 -0.23 -6.66
C GLU A 343 -20.02 1.28 -6.53
N MET A 344 -18.77 1.73 -6.63
CA MET A 344 -18.42 3.15 -6.61
C MET A 344 -18.96 3.89 -7.83
N SER A 345 -18.71 3.36 -9.02
CA SER A 345 -19.19 3.95 -10.30
C SER A 345 -20.72 4.06 -10.33
N ASN A 346 -21.43 3.02 -9.86
CA ASN A 346 -22.89 3.07 -9.78
C ASN A 346 -23.40 4.19 -8.84
N ARG A 347 -22.72 4.43 -7.72
CA ARG A 347 -23.09 5.52 -6.79
C ARG A 347 -22.79 6.92 -7.36
N LEU A 348 -21.83 7.01 -8.26
CA LEU A 348 -21.49 8.25 -8.96
C LEU A 348 -22.37 8.48 -10.20
N GLU A 349 -23.34 7.56 -10.48
CA GLU A 349 -24.21 7.61 -11.65
C GLU A 349 -23.43 7.70 -12.97
N GLU A 350 -22.25 7.05 -13.03
CA GLU A 350 -21.45 6.96 -14.24
C GLU A 350 -22.08 5.98 -15.23
N LEU A 351 -21.89 6.26 -16.51
CA LEU A 351 -22.37 5.35 -17.57
C LEU A 351 -21.61 4.02 -17.47
N PRO A 352 -22.34 2.90 -17.29
CA PRO A 352 -21.70 1.60 -17.16
C PRO A 352 -21.13 1.11 -18.49
N GLY A 353 -19.96 0.47 -18.42
CA GLY A 353 -19.42 -0.34 -19.50
C GLY A 353 -20.06 -1.74 -19.55
N PRO A 354 -19.46 -2.70 -20.28
CA PRO A 354 -19.89 -4.09 -20.30
C PRO A 354 -19.97 -4.69 -18.90
N ASP A 355 -20.98 -5.51 -18.64
CA ASP A 355 -21.23 -6.16 -17.34
C ASP A 355 -21.36 -5.19 -16.15
N ALA A 356 -21.75 -3.94 -16.41
CA ALA A 356 -21.92 -2.87 -15.43
C ALA A 356 -20.62 -2.49 -14.67
N PHE A 357 -19.46 -2.75 -15.25
CA PHE A 357 -18.17 -2.25 -14.75
C PHE A 357 -17.89 -0.85 -15.29
N PRO A 358 -17.00 -0.05 -14.63
CA PRO A 358 -16.50 1.19 -15.17
C PRO A 358 -15.88 0.99 -16.55
N MET A 359 -16.02 2.00 -17.44
CA MET A 359 -15.54 1.91 -18.82
C MET A 359 -14.02 1.66 -18.92
N ASP A 360 -13.25 2.28 -18.03
CA ASP A 360 -11.80 2.15 -17.95
C ASP A 360 -11.37 0.72 -17.53
N LEU A 361 -12.10 0.07 -16.64
CA LEU A 361 -11.84 -1.32 -16.27
C LEU A 361 -12.11 -2.27 -17.44
N SER A 362 -13.09 -1.97 -18.27
CA SER A 362 -13.40 -2.75 -19.47
C SER A 362 -12.25 -2.69 -20.49
N LEU A 363 -11.52 -1.60 -20.56
CA LEU A 363 -10.37 -1.42 -21.45
C LEU A 363 -9.12 -2.20 -21.00
N ILE A 364 -9.01 -2.56 -19.72
CA ILE A 364 -7.91 -3.37 -19.20
C ILE A 364 -7.97 -4.81 -19.73
N HIS A 365 -9.15 -5.29 -20.11
CA HIS A 365 -9.33 -6.63 -20.69
C HIS A 365 -8.99 -6.72 -22.19
N ILE A 366 -8.70 -5.61 -22.82
CA ILE A 366 -8.28 -5.53 -24.22
C ILE A 366 -6.75 -5.40 -24.31
#